data_0b447aa5235455f2c7f6a0ba4391ab6d
#
_entry.id   0b447aa5235455f2c7f6a0ba4391ab6d
#
_cell.length_a   1.000
_cell.length_b   1.000
_cell.length_c   1.000
_cell.angle_alpha   90.00
_cell.angle_beta   90.00
_cell.angle_gamma   90.00
#
_symmetry.space_group_name_H-M   'P 1'
#
loop_
_entity.id
_entity.type
_entity.pdbx_description
1 polymer ?
#
loop_
_entity_poly.entity_id
_entity_poly.type
_entity_poly.pdbx_seq_one_letter_code
_entity_poly.pdbx_strand_id
1 'polypeptide(L)'
;MKRDKCIVCDSKLLNDSVIIGEQSPSAVFAEQDENYTNFVELSSLNLAMCSNISCALVQLSNSYNLDMVFNNYPYVSGTTATMKSILKDVLNEGVEVSKPNGSDVVLD
;
A
#
# COMPACT_ATOMS: atom_id res chain seq x y z
N MET A 1 9.64 9.73 -0.72
CA MET A 1 10.10 10.20 -2.06
C MET A 1 8.94 10.85 -2.80
N LYS A 2 9.12 12.07 -3.35
CA LYS A 2 8.06 12.76 -4.09
C LYS A 2 7.94 12.19 -5.52
N ARG A 3 6.70 12.04 -6.01
CA ARG A 3 6.38 11.59 -7.37
C ARG A 3 5.93 12.80 -8.20
N ASP A 4 6.33 12.86 -9.45
CA ASP A 4 5.92 13.86 -10.44
C ASP A 4 5.08 13.25 -11.58
N LYS A 5 5.03 11.91 -11.64
CA LYS A 5 4.34 11.14 -12.68
C LYS A 5 3.31 10.18 -12.12
N CYS A 6 2.27 9.96 -12.89
CA CYS A 6 1.23 8.99 -12.62
C CYS A 6 1.78 7.55 -12.71
N ILE A 7 1.47 6.73 -11.71
CA ILE A 7 1.91 5.32 -11.65
C ILE A 7 1.28 4.42 -12.71
N VAL A 8 0.22 4.86 -13.37
CA VAL A 8 -0.50 4.06 -14.38
C VAL A 8 -0.15 4.47 -15.80
N CYS A 9 -0.10 5.78 -16.10
CA CYS A 9 0.04 6.25 -17.48
C CYS A 9 1.23 7.19 -17.73
N ASP A 10 2.12 7.36 -16.75
CA ASP A 10 3.31 8.21 -16.80
C ASP A 10 3.06 9.70 -17.11
N SER A 11 1.82 10.12 -17.23
CA SER A 11 1.47 11.52 -17.40
C SER A 11 1.84 12.29 -16.12
N LYS A 12 2.11 13.60 -16.29
CA LYS A 12 2.45 14.48 -15.17
C LYS A 12 1.33 14.48 -14.12
N LEU A 13 1.70 14.57 -12.86
CA LEU A 13 0.75 14.84 -11.80
C LEU A 13 0.42 16.33 -11.74
N LEU A 14 -0.83 16.66 -11.45
CA LEU A 14 -1.22 17.99 -11.03
C LEU A 14 -0.63 18.27 -9.65
N ASN A 15 -0.59 19.54 -9.26
CA ASN A 15 -0.16 19.89 -7.91
C ASN A 15 -1.00 19.16 -6.86
N ASP A 16 -0.42 19.00 -5.66
CA ASP A 16 -1.10 18.35 -4.55
C ASP A 16 -2.50 18.96 -4.35
N SER A 17 -3.52 18.16 -4.55
CA SER A 17 -4.93 18.58 -4.49
C SER A 17 -5.47 18.53 -3.06
N VAL A 18 -4.94 17.61 -2.26
CA VAL A 18 -5.27 17.47 -0.83
C VAL A 18 -3.97 17.30 -0.06
N ILE A 19 -3.78 18.18 0.90
CA ILE A 19 -2.64 18.13 1.83
C ILE A 19 -3.15 17.60 3.15
N ILE A 20 -2.74 16.37 3.51
CA ILE A 20 -3.09 15.72 4.78
C ILE A 20 -2.09 16.11 5.87
N GLY A 21 -0.86 16.45 5.47
CA GLY A 21 0.22 16.83 6.36
C GLY A 21 1.25 15.72 6.57
N GLU A 22 2.10 15.91 7.57
CA GLU A 22 3.14 14.95 7.90
C GLU A 22 2.59 13.86 8.81
N GLN A 23 2.85 12.61 8.46
CA GLN A 23 2.36 11.43 9.17
C GLN A 23 3.49 10.41 9.36
N SER A 24 3.41 9.66 10.45
CA SER A 24 4.23 8.47 10.62
C SER A 24 3.76 7.36 9.69
N PRO A 25 4.67 6.55 9.14
CA PRO A 25 4.27 5.36 8.38
C PRO A 25 3.46 4.41 9.27
N SER A 26 2.37 3.88 8.72
CA SER A 26 1.59 2.85 9.41
C SER A 26 2.43 1.58 9.61
N ALA A 27 2.18 0.89 10.71
CA ALA A 27 2.86 -0.36 11.08
C ALA A 27 4.39 -0.23 11.36
N VAL A 28 4.92 0.99 11.46
CA VAL A 28 6.24 1.23 12.03
C VAL A 28 6.05 1.64 13.48
N PHE A 29 6.42 0.76 14.39
CA PHE A 29 6.34 1.00 15.83
C PHE A 29 7.67 1.50 16.33
N ALA A 30 7.65 2.54 17.15
CA ALA A 30 8.85 2.98 17.86
C ALA A 30 9.29 1.86 18.81
N GLU A 31 10.55 1.47 18.77
CA GLU A 31 11.11 0.62 19.80
C GLU A 31 11.11 1.39 21.11
N GLN A 32 10.61 0.76 22.16
CA GLN A 32 10.56 1.35 23.48
C GLN A 32 11.96 1.22 24.11
N ASP A 33 12.80 2.22 23.88
CA ASP A 33 14.03 2.36 24.65
C ASP A 33 13.78 3.31 25.85
N GLU A 34 14.65 3.24 26.85
CA GLU A 34 14.54 4.00 28.11
C GLU A 34 14.61 5.53 27.90
N ASN A 35 14.94 5.99 26.71
CA ASN A 35 15.17 7.39 26.38
C ASN A 35 14.11 8.01 25.46
N TYR A 36 13.10 7.28 24.99
CA TYR A 36 12.04 7.74 24.08
C TYR A 36 12.55 8.47 22.81
N THR A 37 13.72 8.15 22.32
CA THR A 37 14.42 8.93 21.29
C THR A 37 14.35 8.36 19.89
N ASN A 38 13.67 7.22 19.66
CA ASN A 38 13.48 6.70 18.32
C ASN A 38 12.34 7.43 17.61
N PHE A 39 12.68 8.55 16.98
CA PHE A 39 11.75 9.27 16.11
C PHE A 39 11.50 8.44 14.85
N VAL A 40 10.25 8.08 14.65
CA VAL A 40 9.79 7.58 13.35
C VAL A 40 9.84 8.73 12.36
N GLU A 41 10.57 8.57 11.26
CA GLU A 41 10.67 9.58 10.21
C GLU A 41 9.26 9.91 9.67
N LEU A 42 8.86 11.17 9.81
CA LEU A 42 7.59 11.64 9.27
C LEU A 42 7.70 11.82 7.76
N SER A 43 6.63 11.62 7.06
CA SER A 43 6.54 11.90 5.63
C SER A 43 5.25 12.62 5.30
N SER A 44 5.34 13.55 4.36
CA SER A 44 4.16 14.26 3.87
C SER A 44 3.20 13.29 3.19
N LEU A 45 1.95 13.34 3.59
CA LEU A 45 0.87 12.55 3.01
C LEU A 45 -0.04 13.48 2.21
N ASN A 46 0.16 13.52 0.90
CA ASN A 46 -0.57 14.39 0.00
C ASN A 46 -1.15 13.59 -1.17
N LEU A 47 -2.33 14.00 -1.63
CA LEU A 47 -2.96 13.43 -2.82
C LEU A 47 -2.78 14.37 -4.02
N ALA A 48 -2.42 13.79 -5.15
CA ALA A 48 -2.37 14.47 -6.43
C ALA A 48 -3.17 13.69 -7.49
N MET A 49 -3.70 14.40 -8.46
CA MET A 49 -4.45 13.81 -9.56
C MET A 49 -3.61 13.76 -10.83
N CYS A 50 -3.79 12.72 -11.62
CA CYS A 50 -3.20 12.62 -12.95
C CYS A 50 -3.73 13.73 -13.87
N SER A 51 -2.85 14.39 -14.61
CA SER A 51 -3.24 15.43 -15.57
C SER A 51 -3.91 14.90 -16.83
N ASN A 52 -3.74 13.62 -17.11
CA ASN A 52 -4.45 12.95 -18.21
C ASN A 52 -5.89 12.67 -17.81
N ILE A 53 -6.84 13.38 -18.42
CA ILE A 53 -8.27 13.29 -18.09
C ILE A 53 -8.86 11.88 -18.35
N SER A 54 -8.30 11.14 -19.28
CA SER A 54 -8.73 9.76 -19.55
C SER A 54 -8.25 8.77 -18.49
N CYS A 55 -7.23 9.11 -17.71
CA CYS A 55 -6.76 8.33 -16.57
C CYS A 55 -7.35 8.87 -15.26
N ALA A 56 -7.24 10.17 -15.01
CA ALA A 56 -7.75 10.90 -13.84
C ALA A 56 -7.47 10.24 -12.48
N LEU A 57 -6.45 9.37 -12.40
CA LEU A 57 -6.12 8.66 -11.17
C LEU A 57 -5.74 9.64 -10.06
N VAL A 58 -6.40 9.54 -8.92
CA VAL A 58 -5.97 10.19 -7.68
C VAL A 58 -5.05 9.24 -6.93
N GLN A 59 -3.88 9.71 -6.57
CA GLN A 59 -2.83 8.90 -5.95
C GLN A 59 -2.04 9.70 -4.92
N LEU A 60 -1.31 9.00 -4.06
CA LEU A 60 -0.32 9.64 -3.19
C LEU A 60 0.80 10.27 -4.05
N SER A 61 1.08 11.56 -3.82
CA SER A 61 2.21 12.25 -4.45
C SER A 61 3.55 11.94 -3.80
N ASN A 62 3.51 11.31 -2.63
CA ASN A 62 4.70 10.86 -1.90
C ASN A 62 4.60 9.36 -1.59
N SER A 63 5.74 8.69 -1.53
CA SER A 63 5.84 7.30 -1.07
C SER A 63 6.90 7.17 0.01
N TYR A 64 6.65 6.29 0.97
CA TYR A 64 7.65 5.84 1.92
C TYR A 64 8.64 4.86 1.28
N ASN A 65 9.78 4.66 1.94
CA ASN A 65 10.58 3.49 1.68
C ASN A 65 9.82 2.25 2.18
N LEU A 66 9.47 1.35 1.27
CA LEU A 66 8.69 0.15 1.59
C LEU A 66 9.45 -0.80 2.52
N ASP A 67 10.77 -0.82 2.46
CA ASP A 67 11.59 -1.64 3.36
C ASP A 67 11.36 -1.25 4.83
N MET A 68 11.20 0.04 5.13
CA MET A 68 10.88 0.50 6.49
C MET A 68 9.54 -0.04 6.99
N VAL A 69 8.58 -0.20 6.08
CA VAL A 69 7.22 -0.64 6.44
C VAL A 69 7.14 -2.16 6.55
N PHE A 70 7.83 -2.89 5.68
CA PHE A 70 7.63 -4.34 5.53
C PHE A 70 8.70 -5.22 6.19
N ASN A 71 9.92 -4.71 6.45
CA ASN A 71 10.98 -5.54 7.05
C ASN A 71 10.62 -6.11 8.42
N ASN A 72 9.84 -5.38 9.22
CA ASN A 72 9.41 -5.79 10.56
C ASN A 72 7.87 -5.75 10.70
N TYR A 73 7.15 -6.06 9.62
CA TYR A 73 5.69 -6.01 9.63
C TYR A 73 5.11 -7.08 10.56
N PRO A 74 4.40 -6.70 11.63
CA PRO A 74 4.02 -7.64 12.68
C PRO A 74 2.83 -8.54 12.30
N TYR A 75 2.11 -8.20 11.24
CA TYR A 75 0.92 -8.94 10.83
C TYR A 75 1.25 -10.00 9.80
N VAL A 76 0.87 -11.23 10.11
CA VAL A 76 0.96 -12.38 9.19
C VAL A 76 -0.44 -12.91 8.93
N SER A 77 -0.89 -12.85 7.68
CA SER A 77 -2.18 -13.42 7.26
C SER A 77 -2.20 -14.92 7.47
N GLY A 78 -3.35 -15.47 7.84
CA GLY A 78 -3.51 -16.91 7.97
C GLY A 78 -2.89 -17.53 9.23
N THR A 79 -2.58 -16.77 10.27
CA THR A 79 -2.09 -17.31 11.55
C THR A 79 -3.19 -18.00 12.34
N THR A 80 -4.42 -17.49 12.28
CA THR A 80 -5.57 -18.06 12.99
C THR A 80 -6.35 -19.08 12.15
N ALA A 81 -6.98 -20.04 12.77
CA ALA A 81 -7.84 -21.03 12.09
C ALA A 81 -8.99 -20.36 11.33
N THR A 82 -9.61 -19.35 11.93
CA THR A 82 -10.70 -18.57 11.32
C THR A 82 -10.24 -17.89 10.03
N MET A 83 -9.08 -17.20 10.06
CA MET A 83 -8.56 -16.53 8.87
C MET A 83 -8.21 -17.54 7.77
N LYS A 84 -7.61 -18.68 8.13
CA LYS A 84 -7.35 -19.77 7.16
C LYS A 84 -8.61 -20.27 6.48
N SER A 85 -9.71 -20.42 7.26
CA SER A 85 -11.00 -20.83 6.69
C SER A 85 -11.53 -19.78 5.71
N ILE A 86 -11.54 -18.51 6.11
CA ILE A 86 -12.01 -17.40 5.25
C ILE A 86 -11.20 -17.34 3.95
N LEU A 87 -9.88 -17.38 4.03
CA LEU A 87 -9.02 -17.33 2.84
C LEU A 87 -9.27 -18.54 1.91
N LYS A 88 -9.51 -19.74 2.50
CA LYS A 88 -9.85 -20.92 1.73
C LYS A 88 -11.20 -20.80 1.03
N ASP A 89 -12.19 -20.20 1.67
CA ASP A 89 -13.51 -19.99 1.10
C ASP A 89 -13.43 -19.00 -0.07
N VAL A 90 -12.71 -17.90 0.09
CA VAL A 90 -12.43 -16.92 -0.98
C VAL A 90 -11.72 -17.58 -2.17
N LEU A 91 -10.69 -18.39 -1.90
CA LEU A 91 -9.98 -19.12 -2.94
C LEU A 91 -10.91 -20.09 -3.70
N ASN A 92 -11.71 -20.86 -2.98
CA ASN A 92 -12.64 -21.82 -3.59
C ASN A 92 -13.67 -21.12 -4.48
N GLU A 93 -14.25 -20.00 -4.01
CA GLU A 93 -15.17 -19.19 -4.80
C GLU A 93 -14.49 -18.62 -6.05
N GLY A 94 -13.27 -18.08 -5.90
CA GLY A 94 -12.47 -17.58 -7.02
C GLY A 94 -12.20 -18.66 -8.08
N VAL A 95 -11.83 -19.85 -7.66
CA VAL A 95 -11.60 -21.01 -8.55
C VAL A 95 -12.89 -21.46 -9.23
N GLU A 96 -14.01 -21.50 -8.50
CA GLU A 96 -15.30 -21.91 -9.05
C GLU A 96 -15.79 -20.94 -10.15
N VAL A 97 -15.61 -19.64 -9.93
CA VAL A 97 -16.03 -18.59 -10.88
C VAL A 97 -15.09 -18.53 -12.07
N SER A 98 -13.78 -18.48 -11.86
CA SER A 98 -12.77 -18.28 -12.90
C SER A 98 -12.43 -19.56 -13.68
N LYS A 99 -12.60 -20.73 -13.06
CA LYS A 99 -12.25 -22.06 -13.62
C LYS A 99 -10.85 -22.09 -14.24
N PRO A 100 -9.81 -21.70 -13.47
CA PRO A 100 -8.47 -21.59 -14.03
C PRO A 100 -7.94 -22.95 -14.49
N ASN A 101 -7.11 -22.92 -15.53
CA ASN A 101 -6.40 -24.09 -16.03
C ASN A 101 -4.88 -23.95 -15.78
N GLY A 102 -4.12 -24.99 -16.04
CA GLY A 102 -2.68 -25.02 -15.74
C GLY A 102 -1.79 -24.02 -16.50
N SER A 103 -2.34 -23.29 -17.48
CA SER A 103 -1.63 -22.24 -18.24
C SER A 103 -1.96 -20.82 -17.76
N ASP A 104 -2.93 -20.66 -16.87
CA ASP A 104 -3.33 -19.36 -16.37
C ASP A 104 -2.35 -18.84 -15.32
N VAL A 105 -2.21 -17.52 -15.27
CA VAL A 105 -1.40 -16.83 -14.26
C VAL A 105 -2.34 -16.20 -13.23
N VAL A 106 -2.11 -16.50 -11.96
CA VAL A 106 -2.83 -15.91 -10.84
C VAL A 106 -1.98 -14.81 -10.24
N LEU A 107 -2.58 -13.64 -10.06
CA LEU A 107 -1.96 -12.52 -9.37
C LEU A 107 -2.66 -12.33 -8.01
N ASP A 108 -1.86 -12.38 -6.93
CA ASP A 108 -2.29 -12.10 -5.54
C ASP A 108 -1.60 -10.81 -5.05
#